data_e770289a3e6de9b89ccc186d01d69707
#
_entry.id   e770289a3e6de9b89ccc186d01d69707
#
_cell.length_a   1.000
_cell.length_b   1.000
_cell.length_c   1.000
_cell.angle_alpha   90.00
_cell.angle_beta   90.00
_cell.angle_gamma   90.00
#
_symmetry.space_group_name_H-M   'P 1'
#
loop_
_entity.id
_entity.type
_entity.pdbx_description
1 polymer ?
#
loop_
_entity_poly.entity_id
_entity_poly.type
_entity_poly.pdbx_seq_one_letter_code
_entity_poly.pdbx_strand_id
1 'polypeptide(L)'
;MELMVKGADALTVSETTFGREFNEALVHQVVVAYAAGARQGTRAQKTRSEVAGGGAKPWRQKGTGRARAGTIRSPIWRTGGVTFAAKPQDHSQKVNKKMYRGAMKSILSELVRQAVSYTHLRAHET
;
A
#
# COMPACT_ATOMS: atom_id res chain seq x y z
N MET A 1 23.59 -3.84 -27.60
CA MET A 1 24.11 -4.45 -26.37
C MET A 1 23.96 -5.95 -26.49
N GLU A 2 25.02 -6.71 -26.18
CA GLU A 2 25.01 -8.16 -26.22
C GLU A 2 24.96 -8.71 -24.81
N LEU A 3 24.09 -9.69 -24.58
CA LEU A 3 23.96 -10.39 -23.31
C LEU A 3 24.55 -11.79 -23.45
N MET A 4 25.45 -12.14 -22.54
CA MET A 4 25.97 -13.49 -22.44
C MET A 4 24.94 -14.41 -21.81
N VAL A 5 24.58 -15.48 -22.53
CA VAL A 5 23.61 -16.48 -22.03
C VAL A 5 24.38 -17.74 -21.63
N LYS A 6 24.11 -18.23 -20.41
CA LYS A 6 24.75 -19.46 -19.91
C LYS A 6 24.32 -20.68 -20.77
N GLY A 7 25.26 -21.27 -21.50
CA GLY A 7 24.99 -22.45 -22.32
C GLY A 7 24.38 -22.19 -23.70
N ALA A 8 24.37 -20.92 -24.17
CA ALA A 8 23.91 -20.55 -25.50
C ALA A 8 24.74 -19.39 -26.07
N ASP A 9 24.54 -19.08 -27.36
CA ASP A 9 25.17 -17.93 -28.02
C ASP A 9 24.73 -16.59 -27.44
N ALA A 10 25.57 -15.58 -27.62
CA ALA A 10 25.26 -14.20 -27.16
C ALA A 10 23.98 -13.65 -27.81
N LEU A 11 23.11 -13.09 -27.02
CA LEU A 11 21.83 -12.51 -27.46
C LEU A 11 21.95 -11.00 -27.63
N THR A 12 21.66 -10.49 -28.83
CA THR A 12 21.61 -9.04 -29.08
C THR A 12 20.28 -8.48 -28.62
N VAL A 13 20.32 -7.51 -27.68
CA VAL A 13 19.14 -6.86 -27.11
C VAL A 13 19.17 -5.34 -27.30
N SER A 14 17.99 -4.73 -27.18
CA SER A 14 17.83 -3.28 -27.33
C SER A 14 18.50 -2.51 -26.19
N GLU A 15 19.43 -1.65 -26.50
CA GLU A 15 20.11 -0.76 -25.54
C GLU A 15 19.14 0.24 -24.88
N THR A 16 18.12 0.72 -25.60
CA THR A 16 17.10 1.61 -25.05
C THR A 16 16.28 0.97 -23.93
N THR A 17 16.26 -0.35 -23.84
CA THR A 17 15.51 -1.09 -22.81
C THR A 17 16.43 -1.60 -21.70
N PHE A 18 17.61 -2.08 -22.03
CA PHE A 18 18.50 -2.78 -21.09
C PHE A 18 19.79 -2.01 -20.77
N GLY A 19 20.02 -0.86 -21.42
CA GLY A 19 21.20 -0.01 -21.20
C GLY A 19 20.92 1.27 -20.37
N ARG A 20 19.76 1.38 -19.71
CA ARG A 20 19.36 2.59 -19.00
C ARG A 20 20.07 2.72 -17.66
N GLU A 21 20.39 3.96 -17.25
CA GLU A 21 20.88 4.26 -15.91
C GLU A 21 19.84 3.91 -14.84
N PHE A 22 20.34 3.48 -13.67
CA PHE A 22 19.47 3.15 -12.55
C PHE A 22 18.93 4.43 -11.90
N ASN A 23 17.62 4.52 -11.78
CA ASN A 23 16.92 5.61 -11.11
C ASN A 23 16.16 5.07 -9.88
N GLU A 24 16.85 5.09 -8.73
CA GLU A 24 16.34 4.57 -7.47
C GLU A 24 15.02 5.25 -7.05
N ALA A 25 14.94 6.57 -7.14
CA ALA A 25 13.76 7.32 -6.72
C ALA A 25 12.51 6.93 -7.52
N LEU A 26 12.66 6.77 -8.84
CA LEU A 26 11.57 6.33 -9.72
C LEU A 26 11.14 4.90 -9.43
N VAL A 27 12.09 4.00 -9.25
CA VAL A 27 11.82 2.59 -8.91
C VAL A 27 11.12 2.50 -7.56
N HIS A 28 11.62 3.19 -6.54
CA HIS A 28 11.01 3.24 -5.22
C HIS A 28 9.55 3.73 -5.27
N GLN A 29 9.28 4.82 -6.00
CA GLN A 29 7.91 5.33 -6.14
C GLN A 29 6.96 4.30 -6.76
N VAL A 30 7.39 3.59 -7.80
CA VAL A 30 6.58 2.56 -8.46
C VAL A 30 6.35 1.35 -7.55
N VAL A 31 7.37 0.91 -6.81
CA VAL A 31 7.25 -0.20 -5.84
C VAL A 31 6.29 0.16 -4.71
N VAL A 32 6.39 1.37 -4.15
CA VAL A 32 5.48 1.84 -3.10
C VAL A 32 4.04 1.90 -3.62
N ALA A 33 3.83 2.41 -4.84
CA ALA A 33 2.50 2.45 -5.45
C ALA A 33 1.93 1.05 -5.68
N TYR A 34 2.74 0.10 -6.11
CA TYR A 34 2.34 -1.30 -6.28
C TYR A 34 1.94 -1.94 -4.94
N ALA A 35 2.78 -1.80 -3.92
CA ALA A 35 2.50 -2.32 -2.58
C ALA A 35 1.25 -1.67 -1.95
N ALA A 36 1.07 -0.36 -2.15
CA ALA A 36 -0.12 0.35 -1.69
C ALA A 36 -1.40 -0.14 -2.37
N GLY A 37 -1.36 -0.42 -3.68
CA GLY A 37 -2.48 -0.98 -4.44
C GLY A 37 -2.89 -2.38 -4.02
N ALA A 38 -1.99 -3.17 -3.45
CA ALA A 38 -2.29 -4.50 -2.93
C ALA A 38 -3.06 -4.49 -1.60
N ARG A 39 -3.17 -3.33 -0.92
CA ARG A 39 -3.87 -3.20 0.35
C ARG A 39 -5.38 -3.19 0.12
N GLN A 40 -6.10 -4.10 0.76
CA GLN A 40 -7.57 -4.19 0.65
C GLN A 40 -8.30 -2.99 1.27
N GLY A 41 -7.75 -2.38 2.31
CA GLY A 41 -8.34 -1.21 2.97
C GLY A 41 -9.72 -1.44 3.59
N THR A 42 -10.10 -2.67 3.92
CA THR A 42 -11.46 -3.05 4.37
C THR A 42 -11.72 -2.79 5.86
N ARG A 43 -10.76 -2.26 6.61
CA ARG A 43 -10.91 -1.98 8.03
C ARG A 43 -12.00 -0.94 8.28
N ALA A 44 -12.98 -1.27 9.11
CA ALA A 44 -14.05 -0.38 9.52
C ALA A 44 -14.27 -0.40 11.03
N GLN A 45 -14.58 0.75 11.58
CA GLN A 45 -14.98 0.95 12.98
C GLN A 45 -16.21 1.86 13.01
N LYS A 46 -17.01 1.72 14.06
CA LYS A 46 -18.21 2.54 14.24
C LYS A 46 -17.91 3.80 15.04
N THR A 47 -18.31 4.95 14.54
CA THR A 47 -18.37 6.20 15.29
C THR A 47 -19.51 6.17 16.30
N ARG A 48 -19.56 7.12 17.22
CA ARG A 48 -20.65 7.22 18.20
C ARG A 48 -22.04 7.33 17.58
N SER A 49 -22.14 7.85 16.36
CA SER A 49 -23.39 7.98 15.62
C SER A 49 -23.86 6.67 15.01
N GLU A 50 -22.94 5.78 14.73
CA GLU A 50 -23.20 4.49 14.06
C GLU A 50 -23.40 3.33 15.05
N VAL A 51 -23.03 3.55 16.31
CA VAL A 51 -23.26 2.55 17.37
C VAL A 51 -24.73 2.60 17.78
N ALA A 52 -25.37 1.44 17.84
CA ALA A 52 -26.77 1.31 18.24
C ALA A 52 -27.01 1.82 19.67
N GLY A 53 -28.14 2.51 19.88
CA GLY A 53 -28.57 3.04 21.17
C GLY A 53 -28.13 4.50 21.41
N GLY A 54 -28.35 5.00 22.62
CA GLY A 54 -27.87 6.31 23.08
C GLY A 54 -28.76 7.50 22.73
N GLY A 55 -30.00 7.29 22.32
CA GLY A 55 -30.94 8.38 22.00
C GLY A 55 -31.37 9.24 23.19
N ALA A 56 -31.31 8.72 24.41
CA ALA A 56 -31.68 9.42 25.63
C ALA A 56 -30.43 9.93 26.38
N LYS A 57 -30.56 11.10 27.00
CA LYS A 57 -29.56 11.66 27.91
C LYS A 57 -29.52 10.81 29.19
N PRO A 58 -28.35 10.28 29.64
CA PRO A 58 -28.28 9.39 30.81
C PRO A 58 -28.78 9.99 32.11
N TRP A 59 -28.55 11.28 32.33
CA TRP A 59 -29.02 12.05 33.50
C TRP A 59 -29.09 13.54 33.17
N ARG A 60 -29.77 14.30 34.05
CA ARG A 60 -29.91 15.74 33.91
C ARG A 60 -28.56 16.47 33.97
N GLN A 61 -28.49 17.66 33.38
CA GLN A 61 -27.26 18.46 33.19
C GLN A 61 -26.56 18.86 34.48
N LYS A 62 -27.34 19.11 35.57
CA LYS A 62 -26.85 19.55 36.87
C LYS A 62 -27.58 18.83 38.01
N GLY A 63 -27.00 18.85 39.22
CA GLY A 63 -27.66 18.34 40.43
C GLY A 63 -27.60 16.82 40.61
N THR A 64 -26.69 16.10 39.96
CA THR A 64 -26.49 14.67 40.13
C THR A 64 -25.15 14.29 40.76
N GLY A 65 -24.24 15.25 40.95
CA GLY A 65 -22.88 15.00 41.42
C GLY A 65 -22.00 14.22 40.45
N ARG A 66 -22.51 13.88 39.23
CA ARG A 66 -21.80 13.15 38.21
C ARG A 66 -21.28 14.06 37.09
N ALA A 67 -20.26 13.59 36.38
CA ALA A 67 -19.80 14.24 35.16
C ALA A 67 -20.95 14.40 34.14
N ARG A 68 -20.95 15.48 33.39
CA ARG A 68 -21.96 15.72 32.35
C ARG A 68 -21.82 14.69 31.23
N ALA A 69 -22.94 14.09 30.83
CA ALA A 69 -22.99 13.13 29.75
C ALA A 69 -24.18 13.41 28.83
N GLY A 70 -23.96 13.41 27.53
CA GLY A 70 -25.01 13.61 26.53
C GLY A 70 -25.54 12.27 25.97
N THR A 71 -24.70 11.25 25.94
CA THR A 71 -25.04 9.92 25.44
C THR A 71 -24.16 8.83 26.07
N ILE A 72 -24.70 7.63 26.20
CA ILE A 72 -23.95 6.45 26.64
C ILE A 72 -23.03 5.90 25.54
N ARG A 73 -23.11 6.41 24.31
CA ARG A 73 -22.28 5.97 23.17
C ARG A 73 -21.09 6.89 22.92
N SER A 74 -20.78 7.80 23.84
CA SER A 74 -19.57 8.61 23.80
C SER A 74 -18.32 7.71 23.79
N PRO A 75 -17.22 8.13 23.13
CA PRO A 75 -15.97 7.36 23.07
C PRO A 75 -15.35 7.03 24.43
N ILE A 76 -15.64 7.84 25.45
CA ILE A 76 -15.15 7.60 26.83
C ILE A 76 -15.95 6.53 27.58
N TRP A 77 -17.07 6.09 27.03
CA TRP A 77 -17.92 5.08 27.61
C TRP A 77 -17.55 3.69 27.11
N ARG A 78 -17.63 2.68 27.98
CA ARG A 78 -17.55 1.29 27.56
C ARG A 78 -18.68 1.02 26.57
N THR A 79 -18.38 0.33 25.47
CA THR A 79 -19.31 0.09 24.35
C THR A 79 -19.72 1.33 23.56
N GLY A 80 -19.10 2.48 23.78
CA GLY A 80 -19.24 3.67 22.95
C GLY A 80 -18.54 3.55 21.59
N GLY A 81 -18.73 4.54 20.74
CA GLY A 81 -18.06 4.61 19.44
C GLY A 81 -16.60 5.04 19.54
N VAL A 82 -15.85 4.81 18.47
CA VAL A 82 -14.45 5.27 18.34
C VAL A 82 -14.44 6.74 17.91
N THR A 83 -13.56 7.56 18.51
CA THR A 83 -13.47 9.00 18.22
C THR A 83 -13.10 9.27 16.76
N PHE A 84 -12.03 8.65 16.29
CA PHE A 84 -11.56 8.69 14.90
C PHE A 84 -11.65 7.29 14.29
N ALA A 85 -12.87 6.88 14.04
CA ALA A 85 -13.17 5.54 13.53
C ALA A 85 -12.55 5.34 12.15
N ALA A 86 -11.79 4.26 11.99
CA ALA A 86 -11.27 3.87 10.69
C ALA A 86 -12.43 3.52 9.76
N LYS A 87 -12.36 3.98 8.52
CA LYS A 87 -13.30 3.64 7.45
C LYS A 87 -12.57 2.90 6.34
N PRO A 88 -13.28 2.07 5.56
CA PRO A 88 -12.72 1.49 4.35
C PRO A 88 -12.20 2.59 3.44
N GLN A 89 -11.00 2.41 2.91
CA GLN A 89 -10.39 3.38 2.01
C GLN A 89 -9.56 2.67 0.94
N ASP A 90 -9.51 3.29 -0.22
CA ASP A 90 -8.62 2.89 -1.30
C ASP A 90 -7.22 3.48 -1.04
N HIS A 91 -6.21 2.60 -1.03
CA HIS A 91 -4.81 2.97 -0.85
C HIS A 91 -4.05 3.07 -2.19
N SER A 92 -4.72 2.83 -3.30
CA SER A 92 -4.07 2.87 -4.62
C SER A 92 -3.44 4.24 -4.90
N GLN A 93 -2.26 4.21 -5.52
CA GLN A 93 -1.54 5.39 -5.94
C GLN A 93 -1.40 5.41 -7.45
N LYS A 94 -1.80 6.50 -8.08
CA LYS A 94 -1.68 6.66 -9.53
C LYS A 94 -0.21 6.85 -9.93
N VAL A 95 0.26 6.00 -10.83
CA VAL A 95 1.55 6.16 -11.50
C VAL A 95 1.32 6.41 -13.00
N ASN A 96 2.01 7.39 -13.56
CA ASN A 96 1.93 7.68 -14.99
C ASN A 96 2.52 6.52 -15.80
N LYS A 97 1.90 6.16 -16.93
CA LYS A 97 2.36 5.07 -17.82
C LYS A 97 3.83 5.23 -18.25
N LYS A 98 4.28 6.47 -18.51
CA LYS A 98 5.67 6.75 -18.87
C LYS A 98 6.63 6.50 -17.70
N MET A 99 6.24 6.86 -16.48
CA MET A 99 7.02 6.60 -15.26
C MET A 99 7.15 5.10 -15.00
N TYR A 100 6.04 4.36 -15.06
CA TYR A 100 6.05 2.91 -14.91
C TYR A 100 6.97 2.22 -15.92
N ARG A 101 6.84 2.56 -17.21
CA ARG A 101 7.71 2.01 -18.27
C ARG A 101 9.18 2.38 -18.06
N GLY A 102 9.45 3.61 -17.58
CA GLY A 102 10.79 4.06 -17.24
C GLY A 102 11.40 3.28 -16.09
N ALA A 103 10.62 3.02 -15.03
CA ALA A 103 11.04 2.21 -13.91
C ALA A 103 11.34 0.76 -14.31
N MET A 104 10.47 0.14 -15.11
CA MET A 104 10.69 -1.23 -15.61
C MET A 104 11.96 -1.35 -16.42
N LYS A 105 12.24 -0.40 -17.32
CA LYS A 105 13.50 -0.35 -18.07
C LYS A 105 14.71 -0.20 -17.14
N SER A 106 14.61 0.67 -16.13
CA SER A 106 15.67 0.89 -15.14
C SER A 106 15.96 -0.39 -14.33
N ILE A 107 14.91 -1.09 -13.87
CA ILE A 107 15.04 -2.36 -13.14
C ILE A 107 15.70 -3.43 -14.02
N LEU A 108 15.20 -3.63 -15.25
CA LEU A 108 15.73 -4.64 -16.15
C LEU A 108 17.20 -4.36 -16.51
N SER A 109 17.56 -3.09 -16.73
CA SER A 109 18.95 -2.71 -16.98
C SER A 109 19.86 -3.00 -15.80
N GLU A 110 19.38 -2.77 -14.58
CA GLU A 110 20.14 -3.05 -13.37
C GLU A 110 20.30 -4.54 -13.11
N LEU A 111 19.26 -5.35 -13.29
CA LEU A 111 19.35 -6.80 -13.18
C LEU A 111 20.35 -7.40 -14.16
N VAL A 112 20.40 -6.88 -15.38
CA VAL A 112 21.41 -7.29 -16.38
C VAL A 112 22.82 -6.92 -15.92
N ARG A 113 23.04 -5.71 -15.39
CA ARG A 113 24.34 -5.27 -14.85
C ARG A 113 24.82 -6.13 -13.70
N GLN A 114 23.89 -6.55 -12.83
CA GLN A 114 24.18 -7.42 -11.69
C GLN A 114 24.27 -8.91 -12.05
N ALA A 115 24.08 -9.26 -13.32
CA ALA A 115 24.06 -10.64 -13.82
C ALA A 115 23.06 -11.57 -13.08
N VAL A 116 21.94 -11.03 -12.57
CA VAL A 116 20.89 -11.75 -11.79
C VAL A 116 19.63 -11.98 -12.62
N SER A 117 19.71 -11.94 -13.94
CA SER A 117 18.53 -12.15 -14.79
C SER A 117 18.32 -13.63 -15.13
N TYR A 118 17.19 -14.18 -14.69
CA TYR A 118 16.76 -15.55 -15.00
C TYR A 118 15.42 -15.50 -15.74
N THR A 119 15.33 -16.24 -16.83
CA THR A 119 14.06 -16.38 -17.56
C THR A 119 13.18 -17.48 -16.99
N HIS A 120 13.78 -18.44 -16.25
CA HIS A 120 13.10 -19.59 -15.67
C HIS A 120 13.89 -20.14 -14.47
N LEU A 121 13.18 -20.40 -13.36
CA LEU A 121 13.70 -21.11 -12.19
C LEU A 121 12.99 -22.46 -12.09
N ARG A 122 13.74 -23.57 -12.11
CA ARG A 122 13.20 -24.88 -11.80
C ARG A 122 13.07 -25.05 -10.29
N ALA A 123 11.93 -25.58 -9.84
CA ALA A 123 11.61 -25.78 -8.43
C ALA A 123 12.57 -26.74 -7.67
N HIS A 124 13.49 -27.41 -8.35
CA HIS A 124 14.40 -28.40 -7.78
C HIS A 124 15.86 -27.98 -7.75
N GLU A 125 16.16 -26.70 -8.00
CA GLU A 125 17.54 -26.19 -8.01
C GLU A 125 17.87 -25.35 -6.76
N THR A 126 17.05 -25.45 -5.73
CA THR A 126 17.29 -24.84 -4.40
C THR A 126 17.72 -25.90 -3.39
#